data_0bcdc28e5be4bb1955ac5db229b858db
#
_entry.id   0bcdc28e5be4bb1955ac5db229b858db
#
_cell.length_a   1.000
_cell.length_b   1.000
_cell.length_c   1.000
_cell.angle_alpha   90.00
_cell.angle_beta   90.00
_cell.angle_gamma   90.00
#
_symmetry.space_group_name_H-M   'P 1'
#
loop_
_entity.id
_entity.type
_entity.pdbx_description
1 polymer ?
#
loop_
_entity_poly.entity_id
_entity_poly.type
_entity_poly.pdbx_seq_one_letter_code
_entity_poly.pdbx_strand_id
1 'polypeptide(L)'
;MYPIYWVEAFDEATQKWIPVDPLVTKTVGKSRKFEPPMSDSENNMSYVISFEDDGSARDVTKRYAKAYNAKIRKTRVEVTTDGDKWLKRVMKMYKRLHRLDRDQVEDAELARKEAQEGLPRNVQDFKGHPYYALERHLRSHEVIHPEREMGNIYAGRAGSEKNVEPIYRRGDVHVVRSADRWYRLGREIMASFLIMYHVY
;
A
#
# COMPACT_ATOMS: atom_id res chain seq x y z
N MET A 1 -11.13 8.88 21.26
CA MET A 1 -10.17 9.95 20.89
C MET A 1 -8.88 9.28 20.47
N TYR A 2 -8.23 9.76 19.43
CA TYR A 2 -6.94 9.27 18.92
C TYR A 2 -5.90 10.37 19.03
N PRO A 3 -4.62 10.04 19.33
CA PRO A 3 -3.58 11.05 19.46
C PRO A 3 -3.20 11.62 18.08
N ILE A 4 -2.90 12.92 18.07
CA ILE A 4 -2.33 13.62 16.91
C ILE A 4 -0.80 13.65 17.03
N TYR A 5 -0.30 13.67 18.25
CA TYR A 5 1.13 13.69 18.59
C TYR A 5 1.42 12.64 19.65
N TRP A 6 2.56 11.97 19.50
CA TRP A 6 3.11 11.05 20.49
C TRP A 6 4.62 11.01 20.38
N VAL A 7 5.25 10.37 21.34
CA VAL A 7 6.71 10.22 21.37
C VAL A 7 7.08 8.78 20.98
N GLU A 8 8.19 8.62 20.28
CA GLU A 8 8.83 7.34 20.05
C GLU A 8 10.16 7.31 20.80
N ALA A 9 10.42 6.25 21.55
CA ALA A 9 11.70 5.97 22.18
C ALA A 9 12.40 4.85 21.45
N PHE A 10 13.69 5.03 21.14
CA PHE A 10 14.48 3.96 20.54
C PHE A 10 14.99 3.02 21.61
N ASP A 11 14.65 1.75 21.51
CA ASP A 11 15.15 0.68 22.36
C ASP A 11 16.39 0.04 21.69
N GLU A 12 17.54 0.31 22.24
CA GLU A 12 18.83 -0.22 21.72
C GLU A 12 18.92 -1.74 21.82
N ALA A 13 18.30 -2.35 22.84
CA ALA A 13 18.37 -3.79 23.05
C ALA A 13 17.61 -4.56 21.97
N THR A 14 16.43 -4.07 21.56
CA THR A 14 15.61 -4.69 20.52
C THR A 14 15.76 -4.03 19.14
N GLN A 15 16.50 -2.93 19.05
CA GLN A 15 16.70 -2.13 17.83
C GLN A 15 15.37 -1.69 17.22
N LYS A 16 14.44 -1.20 18.05
CA LYS A 16 13.08 -0.80 17.63
C LYS A 16 12.67 0.52 18.22
N TRP A 17 11.87 1.25 17.47
CA TRP A 17 11.15 2.42 17.97
C TRP A 17 9.89 2.00 18.69
N ILE A 18 9.75 2.42 19.94
CA ILE A 18 8.64 2.11 20.83
C ILE A 18 7.76 3.36 20.97
N PRO A 19 6.52 3.36 20.45
CA PRO A 19 5.62 4.48 20.63
C PRO A 19 5.11 4.58 22.07
N VAL A 20 5.10 5.80 22.60
CA VAL A 20 4.67 6.12 23.95
C VAL A 20 3.64 7.25 23.87
N ASP A 21 2.44 7.01 24.34
CA ASP A 21 1.41 8.03 24.49
C ASP A 21 0.78 7.94 25.88
N PRO A 22 1.17 8.82 26.80
CA PRO A 22 0.62 8.83 28.17
C PRO A 22 -0.74 9.52 28.29
N LEU A 23 -1.13 10.34 27.30
CA LEU A 23 -2.28 11.21 27.42
C LEU A 23 -3.58 10.60 26.89
N VAL A 24 -3.59 10.15 25.66
CA VAL A 24 -4.81 9.74 24.96
C VAL A 24 -5.00 8.23 25.03
N THR A 25 -4.06 7.46 24.49
CA THR A 25 -4.17 5.99 24.46
C THR A 25 -3.67 5.34 25.74
N LYS A 26 -2.87 6.06 26.52
CA LYS A 26 -2.23 5.60 27.77
C LYS A 26 -1.51 4.27 27.57
N THR A 27 -0.73 4.17 26.48
CA THR A 27 -0.06 2.93 26.10
C THR A 27 1.40 3.13 25.73
N VAL A 28 2.17 2.06 25.93
CA VAL A 28 3.56 1.92 25.51
C VAL A 28 3.65 0.73 24.57
N GLY A 29 4.31 0.89 23.44
CA GLY A 29 4.61 -0.20 22.49
C GLY A 29 3.44 -0.73 21.66
N LYS A 30 2.23 -0.20 21.80
CA LYS A 30 1.03 -0.70 21.11
C LYS A 30 0.69 0.13 19.86
N SER A 31 1.52 0.12 18.85
CA SER A 31 1.39 0.94 17.62
C SER A 31 -0.01 0.86 16.97
N ARG A 32 -0.65 -0.31 16.98
CA ARG A 32 -2.00 -0.48 16.37
C ARG A 32 -3.13 0.28 17.04
N LYS A 33 -2.92 0.83 18.24
CA LYS A 33 -3.92 1.65 18.95
C LYS A 33 -3.95 3.11 18.48
N PHE A 34 -2.96 3.53 17.73
CA PHE A 34 -2.84 4.91 17.25
C PHE A 34 -3.65 5.19 15.98
N GLU A 35 -3.95 4.13 15.21
CA GLU A 35 -4.73 4.28 13.99
C GLU A 35 -6.23 4.43 14.30
N PRO A 36 -6.85 5.58 13.92
CA PRO A 36 -8.29 5.77 14.06
C PRO A 36 -9.06 4.84 13.11
N PRO A 37 -10.33 4.52 13.42
CA PRO A 37 -11.17 3.77 12.50
C PRO A 37 -11.46 4.60 11.26
N MET A 38 -11.54 3.95 10.09
CA MET A 38 -11.85 4.61 8.82
C MET A 38 -13.22 5.31 8.76
N SER A 39 -14.11 5.01 9.73
CA SER A 39 -15.40 5.68 9.89
C SER A 39 -15.31 7.04 10.57
N ASP A 40 -14.16 7.37 11.15
CA ASP A 40 -13.92 8.66 11.77
C ASP A 40 -13.56 9.66 10.68
N SER A 41 -14.48 10.58 10.35
CA SER A 41 -14.29 11.58 9.30
C SER A 41 -13.34 12.71 9.71
N GLU A 42 -13.14 12.90 11.01
CA GLU A 42 -12.32 13.98 11.56
C GLU A 42 -10.86 13.57 11.76
N ASN A 43 -10.61 12.26 11.89
CA ASN A 43 -9.28 11.71 12.12
C ASN A 43 -8.89 10.72 11.03
N ASN A 44 -8.17 11.18 10.02
CA ASN A 44 -7.63 10.32 8.98
C ASN A 44 -6.10 10.24 9.10
N MET A 45 -5.58 9.04 9.37
CA MET A 45 -4.15 8.78 9.45
C MET A 45 -3.57 8.48 8.06
N SER A 46 -3.47 9.48 7.19
CA SER A 46 -2.80 9.33 5.89
C SER A 46 -1.28 9.35 6.01
N TYR A 47 -0.75 10.14 6.94
CA TYR A 47 0.67 10.31 7.17
C TYR A 47 0.98 10.28 8.66
N VAL A 48 2.05 9.58 9.00
CA VAL A 48 2.74 9.68 10.29
C VAL A 48 4.19 10.00 9.98
N ILE A 49 4.60 11.22 10.34
CA ILE A 49 5.97 11.71 10.12
C ILE A 49 6.66 11.80 11.47
N SER A 50 7.72 11.04 11.65
CA SER A 50 8.61 11.17 12.80
C SER A 50 9.63 12.29 12.55
N PHE A 51 9.94 13.03 13.60
CA PHE A 51 11.01 14.02 13.62
C PHE A 51 12.00 13.62 14.70
N GLU A 52 13.28 13.68 14.38
CA GLU A 52 14.35 13.45 15.34
C GLU A 52 14.99 14.78 15.78
N ASP A 53 15.77 14.76 16.87
CA ASP A 53 16.39 15.94 17.47
C ASP A 53 17.34 16.68 16.52
N ASP A 54 17.88 16.01 15.52
CA ASP A 54 18.73 16.60 14.48
C ASP A 54 17.95 17.29 13.35
N GLY A 55 16.62 17.34 13.46
CA GLY A 55 15.73 17.92 12.47
C GLY A 55 15.45 17.02 11.28
N SER A 56 15.98 15.80 11.24
CA SER A 56 15.63 14.84 10.22
C SER A 56 14.20 14.33 10.39
N ALA A 57 13.53 14.07 9.27
CA ALA A 57 12.17 13.54 9.28
C ALA A 57 12.03 12.30 8.41
N ARG A 58 11.14 11.41 8.85
CA ARG A 58 10.89 10.12 8.19
C ARG A 58 9.40 9.77 8.18
N ASP A 59 8.94 9.22 7.08
CA ASP A 59 7.59 8.68 6.98
C ASP A 59 7.53 7.27 7.61
N VAL A 60 6.92 7.19 8.78
CA VAL A 60 6.77 5.95 9.56
C VAL A 60 5.32 5.43 9.57
N THR A 61 4.48 5.90 8.65
CA THR A 61 3.07 5.52 8.56
C THR A 61 2.87 4.00 8.58
N LYS A 62 3.73 3.24 7.92
CA LYS A 62 3.67 1.77 7.85
C LYS A 62 3.79 1.09 9.23
N ARG A 63 4.43 1.74 10.21
CA ARG A 63 4.55 1.21 11.58
C ARG A 63 3.22 1.16 12.29
N TYR A 64 2.34 2.12 12.02
CA TYR A 64 1.07 2.29 12.68
C TYR A 64 -0.11 1.73 11.90
N ALA A 65 0.01 1.67 10.58
CA ALA A 65 -1.03 1.22 9.67
C ALA A 65 -1.41 -0.25 9.89
N LYS A 66 -2.70 -0.55 10.00
CA LYS A 66 -3.25 -1.92 10.02
C LYS A 66 -3.37 -2.48 8.61
N ALA A 67 -3.68 -1.62 7.65
CA ALA A 67 -3.87 -1.95 6.24
C ALA A 67 -3.33 -0.81 5.36
N TYR A 68 -2.01 -0.73 5.24
CA TYR A 68 -1.35 0.35 4.51
C TYR A 68 -1.69 0.34 3.02
N ASN A 69 -1.44 -0.77 2.34
CA ASN A 69 -1.66 -0.89 0.89
C ASN A 69 -3.14 -0.95 0.52
N ALA A 70 -3.94 -1.63 1.32
CA ALA A 70 -5.37 -1.81 1.07
C ALA A 70 -6.17 -0.51 1.25
N LYS A 71 -5.77 0.35 2.22
CA LYS A 71 -6.57 1.51 2.63
C LYS A 71 -5.78 2.83 2.61
N ILE A 72 -4.75 2.96 3.47
CA ILE A 72 -4.08 4.25 3.72
C ILE A 72 -3.45 4.80 2.45
N ARG A 73 -2.76 3.97 1.67
CA ARG A 73 -2.10 4.40 0.44
C ARG A 73 -3.03 5.14 -0.53
N LYS A 74 -4.33 4.78 -0.55
CA LYS A 74 -5.31 5.39 -1.46
C LYS A 74 -5.63 6.85 -1.13
N THR A 75 -5.41 7.27 0.11
CA THR A 75 -5.65 8.64 0.59
C THR A 75 -4.40 9.52 0.51
N ARG A 76 -3.29 8.96 0.08
CA ARG A 76 -1.99 9.65 0.06
C ARG A 76 -1.75 10.34 -1.28
N VAL A 77 -0.92 11.37 -1.25
CA VAL A 77 -0.57 12.17 -2.43
C VAL A 77 0.13 11.34 -3.52
N GLU A 78 0.83 10.25 -3.15
CA GLU A 78 1.56 9.40 -4.11
C GLU A 78 0.68 8.73 -5.17
N VAL A 79 -0.63 8.63 -4.94
CA VAL A 79 -1.56 8.10 -5.95
C VAL A 79 -2.00 9.14 -6.97
N THR A 80 -1.70 10.42 -6.74
CA THR A 80 -1.99 11.51 -7.67
C THR A 80 -0.87 11.66 -8.71
N THR A 81 -1.17 12.32 -9.81
CA THR A 81 -0.17 12.62 -10.84
C THR A 81 0.98 13.43 -10.23
N ASP A 82 2.22 12.95 -10.43
CA ASP A 82 3.45 13.53 -9.87
C ASP A 82 3.55 13.62 -8.33
N GLY A 83 2.53 13.15 -7.60
CA GLY A 83 2.51 13.19 -6.13
C GLY A 83 3.65 12.40 -5.49
N ASP A 84 3.98 11.23 -6.03
CA ASP A 84 5.13 10.43 -5.57
C ASP A 84 6.46 11.19 -5.72
N LYS A 85 6.67 11.85 -6.86
CA LYS A 85 7.87 12.67 -7.10
C LYS A 85 7.93 13.86 -6.15
N TRP A 86 6.79 14.50 -5.92
CA TRP A 86 6.68 15.61 -5.00
C TRP A 86 7.04 15.19 -3.57
N LEU A 87 6.41 14.13 -3.05
CA LEU A 87 6.67 13.65 -1.69
C LEU A 87 8.13 13.24 -1.51
N LYS A 88 8.69 12.49 -2.47
CA LYS A 88 10.11 12.10 -2.45
C LYS A 88 11.04 13.32 -2.41
N ARG A 89 10.71 14.41 -3.13
CA ARG A 89 11.48 15.66 -3.11
C ARG A 89 11.40 16.33 -1.74
N VAL A 90 10.21 16.42 -1.16
CA VAL A 90 10.01 17.00 0.18
C VAL A 90 10.77 16.20 1.22
N MET A 91 10.58 14.90 1.28
CA MET A 91 11.25 14.03 2.26
C MET A 91 12.78 14.02 2.10
N LYS A 92 13.28 14.26 0.89
CA LYS A 92 14.72 14.38 0.64
C LYS A 92 15.33 15.59 1.35
N MET A 93 14.59 16.70 1.53
CA MET A 93 15.08 17.90 2.21
C MET A 93 15.28 17.67 3.72
N TYR A 94 14.51 16.76 4.30
CA TYR A 94 14.59 16.38 5.70
C TYR A 94 15.42 15.13 5.96
N LYS A 95 16.04 14.58 4.91
CA LYS A 95 16.86 13.38 5.07
C LYS A 95 18.18 13.70 5.74
N ARG A 96 18.55 12.90 6.73
CA ARG A 96 19.86 12.98 7.39
C ARG A 96 21.01 12.85 6.36
N LEU A 97 22.03 13.70 6.51
CA LEU A 97 23.23 13.67 5.64
C LEU A 97 23.99 12.34 5.75
N HIS A 98 24.22 11.92 6.97
CA HIS A 98 24.94 10.67 7.28
C HIS A 98 23.95 9.66 7.83
N ARG A 99 23.72 8.59 7.08
CA ARG A 99 22.79 7.53 7.46
C ARG A 99 23.38 6.74 8.64
N LEU A 100 22.58 6.58 9.69
CA LEU A 100 22.91 5.77 10.85
C LEU A 100 22.50 4.30 10.64
N ASP A 101 23.12 3.39 11.40
CA ASP A 101 22.76 1.95 11.34
C ASP A 101 21.31 1.74 11.74
N ARG A 102 20.81 2.48 12.76
CA ARG A 102 19.40 2.43 13.17
C ARG A 102 18.42 2.83 12.06
N ASP A 103 18.82 3.73 11.14
CA ASP A 103 17.99 4.11 9.99
C ASP A 103 17.81 2.95 9.01
N GLN A 104 18.84 2.11 8.87
CA GLN A 104 18.78 0.93 8.00
C GLN A 104 17.88 -0.15 8.60
N VAL A 105 18.00 -0.35 9.92
CA VAL A 105 17.15 -1.30 10.65
C VAL A 105 15.69 -0.86 10.59
N GLU A 106 15.43 0.44 10.73
CA GLU A 106 14.09 1.00 10.61
C GLU A 106 13.50 0.84 9.21
N ASP A 107 14.27 1.11 8.15
CA ASP A 107 13.82 0.90 6.78
C ASP A 107 13.45 -0.57 6.53
N ALA A 108 14.27 -1.51 7.05
CA ALA A 108 13.99 -2.93 6.98
C ALA A 108 12.72 -3.32 7.77
N GLU A 109 12.49 -2.71 8.93
CA GLU A 109 11.28 -2.92 9.73
C GLU A 109 10.03 -2.44 8.97
N LEU A 110 10.07 -1.23 8.42
CA LEU A 110 8.96 -0.65 7.67
C LEU A 110 8.64 -1.47 6.40
N ALA A 111 9.67 -1.91 5.68
CA ALA A 111 9.51 -2.78 4.52
C ALA A 111 8.92 -4.15 4.90
N ARG A 112 9.37 -4.73 6.02
CA ARG A 112 8.83 -5.99 6.55
C ARG A 112 7.36 -5.83 6.96
N LYS A 113 6.97 -4.73 7.61
CA LYS A 113 5.58 -4.44 7.97
C LYS A 113 4.68 -4.37 6.75
N GLU A 114 5.14 -3.71 5.69
CA GLU A 114 4.42 -3.67 4.41
C GLU A 114 4.29 -5.05 3.77
N ALA A 115 5.37 -5.82 3.73
CA ALA A 115 5.37 -7.18 3.14
C ALA A 115 4.51 -8.18 3.94
N GLN A 116 4.37 -7.97 5.25
CA GLN A 116 3.51 -8.78 6.13
C GLN A 116 2.02 -8.42 6.04
N GLU A 117 1.66 -7.37 5.30
CA GLU A 117 0.25 -7.07 5.04
C GLU A 117 -0.36 -8.20 4.20
N GLY A 118 -1.29 -8.93 4.83
CA GLY A 118 -1.95 -10.06 4.16
C GLY A 118 -2.93 -9.62 3.08
N LEU A 119 -3.64 -10.60 2.52
CA LEU A 119 -4.70 -10.37 1.54
C LEU A 119 -5.78 -9.45 2.14
N PRO A 120 -6.28 -8.46 1.38
CA PRO A 120 -7.40 -7.65 1.79
C PRO A 120 -8.63 -8.49 2.09
N ARG A 121 -9.41 -8.08 3.10
CA ARG A 121 -10.62 -8.82 3.52
C ARG A 121 -11.89 -8.37 2.80
N ASN A 122 -11.88 -7.17 2.23
CA ASN A 122 -13.04 -6.61 1.55
C ASN A 122 -12.76 -6.44 0.07
N VAL A 123 -13.75 -6.72 -0.77
CA VAL A 123 -13.66 -6.55 -2.23
C VAL A 123 -13.18 -5.14 -2.63
N GLN A 124 -13.69 -4.09 -1.96
CA GLN A 124 -13.32 -2.71 -2.25
C GLN A 124 -11.84 -2.39 -1.94
N ASP A 125 -11.21 -3.13 -1.05
CA ASP A 125 -9.81 -2.93 -0.69
C ASP A 125 -8.85 -3.35 -1.82
N PHE A 126 -9.31 -4.20 -2.75
CA PHE A 126 -8.55 -4.58 -3.95
C PHE A 126 -8.53 -3.51 -5.04
N LYS A 127 -9.47 -2.56 -5.02
CA LYS A 127 -9.48 -1.48 -6.02
C LYS A 127 -8.24 -0.61 -5.86
N GLY A 128 -7.39 -0.59 -6.90
CA GLY A 128 -6.12 0.14 -6.88
C GLY A 128 -5.06 -0.43 -5.93
N HIS A 129 -5.22 -1.68 -5.47
CA HIS A 129 -4.21 -2.33 -4.63
C HIS A 129 -2.91 -2.55 -5.42
N PRO A 130 -1.71 -2.32 -4.81
CA PRO A 130 -0.44 -2.41 -5.54
C PRO A 130 -0.03 -3.83 -5.91
N TYR A 131 -0.43 -4.83 -5.13
CA TYR A 131 0.02 -6.21 -5.28
C TYR A 131 -1.07 -7.17 -5.76
N TYR A 132 -2.36 -6.87 -5.54
CA TYR A 132 -3.47 -7.76 -5.83
C TYR A 132 -4.52 -7.09 -6.71
N ALA A 133 -5.19 -7.88 -7.52
CA ALA A 133 -6.28 -7.45 -8.39
C ALA A 133 -7.43 -8.45 -8.36
N LEU A 134 -8.65 -7.95 -8.54
CA LEU A 134 -9.84 -8.74 -8.87
C LEU A 134 -10.26 -8.39 -10.29
N GLU A 135 -10.79 -9.36 -11.02
CA GLU A 135 -11.25 -9.17 -12.39
C GLU A 135 -12.27 -8.04 -12.51
N ARG A 136 -13.23 -7.95 -11.58
CA ARG A 136 -14.27 -6.88 -11.54
C ARG A 136 -13.72 -5.46 -11.44
N HIS A 137 -12.47 -5.28 -11.00
CA HIS A 137 -11.83 -3.97 -10.85
C HIS A 137 -10.92 -3.61 -12.03
N LEU A 138 -10.82 -4.49 -13.02
CA LEU A 138 -10.07 -4.23 -14.24
C LEU A 138 -10.79 -3.20 -15.11
N ARG A 139 -10.00 -2.42 -15.82
CA ARG A 139 -10.52 -1.54 -16.86
C ARG A 139 -10.80 -2.37 -18.13
N SER A 140 -11.66 -1.88 -19.01
CA SER A 140 -12.02 -2.56 -20.28
C SER A 140 -10.83 -2.90 -21.19
N HIS A 141 -9.69 -2.25 -20.97
CA HIS A 141 -8.44 -2.47 -21.72
C HIS A 141 -7.35 -3.13 -20.87
N GLU A 142 -7.69 -3.69 -19.73
CA GLU A 142 -6.78 -4.48 -18.88
C GLU A 142 -7.18 -5.95 -18.96
N VAL A 143 -6.19 -6.83 -19.01
CA VAL A 143 -6.34 -8.29 -19.01
C VAL A 143 -5.36 -8.91 -18.02
N ILE A 144 -5.71 -10.08 -17.51
CA ILE A 144 -4.85 -10.86 -16.63
C ILE A 144 -4.11 -11.90 -17.48
N HIS A 145 -2.79 -11.91 -17.41
CA HIS A 145 -1.98 -12.94 -18.05
C HIS A 145 -0.61 -13.05 -17.36
N PRO A 146 -0.17 -14.26 -16.94
CA PRO A 146 -0.93 -15.49 -16.86
C PRO A 146 -2.00 -15.46 -15.75
N GLU A 147 -3.08 -16.21 -15.93
CA GLU A 147 -4.16 -16.34 -14.94
C GLU A 147 -3.71 -17.26 -13.78
N ARG A 148 -2.92 -16.71 -12.89
CA ARG A 148 -2.43 -17.41 -11.69
C ARG A 148 -3.19 -16.94 -10.48
N GLU A 149 -4.08 -17.77 -9.99
CA GLU A 149 -4.83 -17.49 -8.76
C GLU A 149 -3.90 -17.52 -7.55
N MET A 150 -4.02 -16.49 -6.70
CA MET A 150 -3.28 -16.37 -5.43
C MET A 150 -4.14 -16.76 -4.22
N GLY A 151 -5.42 -16.89 -4.42
CA GLY A 151 -6.43 -17.19 -3.42
C GLY A 151 -7.79 -16.71 -3.86
N ASN A 152 -8.76 -16.79 -2.97
CA ASN A 152 -10.14 -16.46 -3.27
C ASN A 152 -10.72 -15.51 -2.22
N ILE A 153 -11.65 -14.65 -2.64
CA ILE A 153 -12.41 -13.78 -1.74
C ILE A 153 -13.92 -14.01 -1.93
N TYR A 154 -14.65 -13.96 -0.81
CA TYR A 154 -16.11 -13.97 -0.84
C TYR A 154 -16.65 -12.58 -1.16
N ALA A 155 -17.31 -12.44 -2.31
CA ALA A 155 -17.80 -11.17 -2.83
C ALA A 155 -19.29 -10.91 -2.54
N GLY A 156 -19.97 -11.79 -1.82
CA GLY A 156 -21.41 -11.76 -1.54
C GLY A 156 -21.78 -11.63 -0.08
N ARG A 157 -23.10 -11.51 0.20
CA ARG A 157 -23.65 -11.65 1.56
C ARG A 157 -23.33 -13.02 2.14
N ALA A 158 -23.07 -13.07 3.45
CA ALA A 158 -22.84 -14.32 4.16
C ALA A 158 -23.92 -15.38 3.84
N GLY A 159 -23.49 -16.56 3.38
CA GLY A 159 -24.38 -17.68 3.02
C GLY A 159 -24.61 -17.94 1.53
N SER A 160 -24.06 -17.14 0.62
CA SER A 160 -24.12 -17.42 -0.82
C SER A 160 -22.80 -18.01 -1.31
N GLU A 161 -22.74 -19.32 -1.51
CA GLU A 161 -21.55 -20.03 -2.03
C GLU A 161 -21.16 -19.61 -3.47
N LYS A 162 -22.04 -18.90 -4.18
CA LYS A 162 -21.87 -18.56 -5.60
C LYS A 162 -21.03 -17.32 -5.89
N ASN A 163 -20.53 -16.62 -4.88
CA ASN A 163 -19.83 -15.36 -5.08
C ASN A 163 -18.38 -15.41 -4.56
N VAL A 164 -17.67 -16.47 -4.90
CA VAL A 164 -16.22 -16.56 -4.67
C VAL A 164 -15.51 -16.02 -5.91
N GLU A 165 -14.63 -15.04 -5.72
CA GLU A 165 -13.86 -14.44 -6.78
C GLU A 165 -12.37 -14.76 -6.60
N PRO A 166 -11.67 -15.16 -7.68
CA PRO A 166 -10.25 -15.41 -7.65
C PRO A 166 -9.48 -14.09 -7.50
N ILE A 167 -8.39 -14.16 -6.74
CA ILE A 167 -7.45 -13.06 -6.53
C ILE A 167 -6.23 -13.29 -7.40
N TYR A 168 -5.83 -12.28 -8.15
CA TYR A 168 -4.67 -12.30 -9.04
C TYR A 168 -3.58 -11.35 -8.57
N ARG A 169 -2.35 -11.56 -9.04
CA ARG A 169 -1.26 -10.59 -8.84
C ARG A 169 -1.48 -9.37 -9.71
N ARG A 170 -1.28 -8.19 -9.15
CA ARG A 170 -1.36 -6.95 -9.95
C ARG A 170 -0.28 -6.89 -11.04
N GLY A 171 0.85 -7.57 -10.84
CA GLY A 171 1.90 -7.69 -11.86
C GLY A 171 1.49 -8.47 -13.11
N ASP A 172 0.47 -9.35 -13.00
CA ASP A 172 -0.05 -10.14 -14.10
C ASP A 172 -1.18 -9.42 -14.88
N VAL A 173 -1.52 -8.19 -14.46
CA VAL A 173 -2.50 -7.34 -15.16
C VAL A 173 -1.79 -6.48 -16.20
N HIS A 174 -2.16 -6.66 -17.45
CA HIS A 174 -1.55 -5.97 -18.59
C HIS A 174 -2.56 -5.07 -19.30
N VAL A 175 -2.06 -3.93 -19.80
CA VAL A 175 -2.86 -3.02 -20.62
C VAL A 175 -2.83 -3.49 -22.06
N VAL A 176 -3.99 -3.84 -22.61
CA VAL A 176 -4.16 -4.19 -24.02
C VAL A 176 -4.40 -2.94 -24.84
N ARG A 177 -3.83 -2.89 -26.03
CA ARG A 177 -4.00 -1.79 -26.99
C ARG A 177 -4.27 -2.38 -28.36
N SER A 178 -4.93 -1.61 -29.23
CA SER A 178 -5.11 -2.00 -30.64
C SER A 178 -3.76 -2.21 -31.35
N ALA A 179 -3.73 -3.06 -32.34
CA ALA A 179 -2.56 -3.34 -33.16
C ALA A 179 -1.91 -2.03 -33.66
N ASP A 180 -2.71 -1.14 -34.23
CA ASP A 180 -2.31 0.19 -34.68
C ASP A 180 -1.53 0.99 -33.61
N ARG A 181 -1.99 0.95 -32.38
CA ARG A 181 -1.37 1.69 -31.29
C ARG A 181 -0.04 1.07 -30.89
N TRP A 182 0.10 -0.25 -30.98
CA TRP A 182 1.37 -0.94 -30.75
C TRP A 182 2.39 -0.59 -31.85
N TYR A 183 1.97 -0.62 -33.12
CA TYR A 183 2.85 -0.23 -34.26
C TYR A 183 3.33 1.21 -34.15
N ARG A 184 2.47 2.17 -33.77
CA ARG A 184 2.86 3.57 -33.53
C ARG A 184 3.86 3.75 -32.39
N LEU A 185 3.94 2.78 -31.46
CA LEU A 185 4.93 2.74 -30.39
C LEU A 185 6.21 1.98 -30.79
N GLY A 186 6.37 1.61 -32.06
CA GLY A 186 7.51 0.85 -32.56
C GLY A 186 7.58 -0.58 -32.07
N ARG A 187 6.44 -1.18 -31.72
CA ARG A 187 6.35 -2.56 -31.22
C ARG A 187 5.62 -3.42 -32.23
N GLU A 188 6.09 -4.66 -32.38
CA GLU A 188 5.45 -5.67 -33.21
C GLU A 188 4.57 -6.60 -32.35
N ILE A 189 3.49 -7.10 -32.96
CA ILE A 189 2.60 -8.05 -32.32
C ILE A 189 3.05 -9.44 -32.75
N MET A 190 3.43 -10.28 -31.80
CA MET A 190 3.75 -11.68 -32.09
C MET A 190 2.49 -12.43 -32.49
N ALA A 191 2.54 -13.19 -33.59
CA ALA A 191 1.41 -13.94 -34.12
C ALA A 191 0.75 -14.91 -33.11
N SER A 192 1.53 -15.43 -32.18
CA SER A 192 1.03 -16.31 -31.09
C SER A 192 0.07 -15.60 -30.13
N PHE A 193 0.07 -14.29 -30.05
CA PHE A 193 -0.87 -13.53 -29.19
C PHE A 193 -2.19 -13.18 -29.90
N LEU A 194 -2.26 -13.23 -31.21
CA LEU A 194 -3.47 -12.95 -31.99
C LEU A 194 -4.56 -14.02 -31.80
N ILE A 195 -4.19 -15.21 -31.39
CA ILE A 195 -5.13 -16.36 -31.26
C ILE A 195 -5.92 -16.30 -29.93
N MET A 196 -5.48 -15.54 -28.92
CA MET A 196 -6.08 -15.57 -27.59
C MET A 196 -7.20 -14.55 -27.32
N TYR A 197 -7.49 -13.63 -28.23
CA TYR A 197 -8.50 -12.60 -27.99
C TYR A 197 -9.49 -12.42 -29.17
N HIS A 198 -10.08 -13.52 -29.61
CA HIS A 198 -11.42 -13.48 -30.22
C HIS A 198 -12.42 -13.64 -29.07
N VAL A 199 -12.74 -12.54 -28.42
CA VAL A 199 -13.89 -12.48 -27.51
C VAL A 199 -15.02 -11.84 -28.27
N TYR A 200 -16.11 -12.59 -28.41
CA TYR A 200 -17.39 -12.22 -28.95
C TYR A 200 -17.99 -10.97 -28.28
#